data_62ceb624bf3e4f67be9cdde07be4f962
#
_entry.id   62ceb624bf3e4f67be9cdde07be4f962
#
_cell.length_a   1.000
_cell.length_b   1.000
_cell.length_c   1.000
_cell.angle_alpha   90.00
_cell.angle_beta   90.00
_cell.angle_gamma   90.00
#
_symmetry.space_group_name_H-M   'P 1'
#
loop_
_entity.id
_entity.type
_entity.pdbx_description
1 polymer ?
#
loop_
_entity_poly.entity_id
_entity_poly.type
_entity_poly.pdbx_seq_one_letter_code
_entity_poly.pdbx_strand_id
1 'polypeptide(L)'
;MSFEQTIKMPEDRIGVIIGKNGHVKEDIEQKCNVEIDIDSESGDVQVSSQASRLDKMEPFKAIEIISAISKGFSPERAYRLLKEDLLDLLDIRDYAGKSSNSIQRIKGRIIGKAGNTRKTIEDLTGASISVYGHTVGFIGSFEEIRIAREAIKMISKGSSHKNVYNMLQAARRRAKFEKMQLWEHEGPQPSNRTDF
;
A
#
# COMPACT_ATOMS: atom_id res chain seq x y z
N MET A 1 15.43 4.48 -25.63
CA MET A 1 14.05 3.95 -25.64
C MET A 1 13.21 4.87 -24.80
N SER A 2 12.05 5.34 -25.29
CA SER A 2 11.10 6.10 -24.48
C SER A 2 10.25 5.13 -23.67
N PHE A 3 10.03 5.43 -22.40
CA PHE A 3 9.07 4.70 -21.58
C PHE A 3 7.70 5.38 -21.73
N GLU A 4 6.67 4.58 -21.94
CA GLU A 4 5.30 5.07 -22.07
C GLU A 4 4.35 3.98 -21.55
N GLN A 5 3.47 4.34 -20.63
CA GLN A 5 2.44 3.43 -20.10
C GLN A 5 1.16 4.19 -19.78
N THR A 6 0.03 3.60 -20.14
CA THR A 6 -1.31 4.15 -19.85
C THR A 6 -1.97 3.35 -18.73
N ILE A 7 -2.56 4.05 -17.76
CA ILE A 7 -3.31 3.48 -16.64
C ILE A 7 -4.72 4.02 -16.68
N LYS A 8 -5.71 3.13 -16.62
CA LYS A 8 -7.10 3.54 -16.52
C LYS A 8 -7.48 3.90 -15.09
N MET A 9 -7.96 5.12 -14.91
CA MET A 9 -8.36 5.64 -13.61
C MET A 9 -9.88 5.81 -13.55
N PRO A 10 -10.52 5.45 -12.41
CA PRO A 10 -11.92 5.77 -12.18
C PRO A 10 -12.16 7.29 -12.18
N GLU A 11 -13.28 7.75 -12.76
CA GLU A 11 -13.61 9.17 -12.90
C GLU A 11 -13.60 9.93 -11.56
N ASP A 12 -14.11 9.30 -10.49
CA ASP A 12 -14.12 9.87 -9.13
C ASP A 12 -12.72 10.01 -8.52
N ARG A 13 -11.69 9.45 -9.15
CA ARG A 13 -10.29 9.52 -8.69
C ARG A 13 -9.43 10.48 -9.52
N ILE A 14 -9.89 10.93 -10.68
CA ILE A 14 -9.16 11.87 -11.56
C ILE A 14 -8.85 13.17 -10.80
N GLY A 15 -9.84 13.73 -10.11
CA GLY A 15 -9.63 14.94 -9.32
C GLY A 15 -8.60 14.78 -8.19
N VAL A 16 -8.40 13.55 -7.68
CA VAL A 16 -7.42 13.28 -6.62
C VAL A 16 -5.99 13.26 -7.16
N ILE A 17 -5.78 12.69 -8.37
CA ILE A 17 -4.43 12.67 -8.98
C ILE A 17 -4.02 14.05 -9.51
N ILE A 18 -4.97 14.86 -9.97
CA ILE A 18 -4.69 16.25 -10.33
C ILE A 18 -4.37 17.05 -9.06
N GLY A 19 -5.17 16.86 -8.02
CA GLY A 19 -5.06 17.60 -6.77
C GLY A 19 -5.47 19.07 -6.90
N LYS A 20 -5.36 19.80 -5.79
CA LYS A 20 -5.67 21.23 -5.79
C LYS A 20 -4.66 21.99 -6.66
N ASN A 21 -5.13 22.71 -7.68
CA ASN A 21 -4.32 23.48 -8.62
C ASN A 21 -3.22 22.65 -9.34
N GLY A 22 -3.42 21.36 -9.54
CA GLY A 22 -2.44 20.50 -10.21
C GLY A 22 -1.30 19.96 -9.33
N HIS A 23 -1.27 20.32 -8.06
CA HIS A 23 -0.13 20.04 -7.17
C HIS A 23 0.24 18.56 -7.06
N VAL A 24 -0.73 17.64 -7.04
CA VAL A 24 -0.42 16.20 -6.88
C VAL A 24 0.24 15.66 -8.14
N LYS A 25 -0.26 16.05 -9.32
CA LYS A 25 0.32 15.72 -10.62
C LYS A 25 1.77 16.23 -10.69
N GLU A 26 1.99 17.52 -10.45
CA GLU A 26 3.31 18.15 -10.46
C GLU A 26 4.28 17.48 -9.46
N ASP A 27 3.83 17.16 -8.28
CA ASP A 27 4.61 16.46 -7.26
C ASP A 27 5.10 15.08 -7.74
N ILE A 28 4.22 14.30 -8.40
CA ILE A 28 4.60 12.98 -8.92
C ILE A 28 5.58 13.15 -10.09
N GLU A 29 5.32 14.09 -11.01
CA GLU A 29 6.20 14.39 -12.15
C GLU A 29 7.61 14.76 -11.68
N GLN A 30 7.72 15.64 -10.67
CA GLN A 30 9.00 16.07 -10.13
C GLN A 30 9.74 14.96 -9.37
N LYS A 31 9.03 14.21 -8.50
CA LYS A 31 9.64 13.16 -7.67
C LYS A 31 10.06 11.93 -8.45
N CYS A 32 9.31 11.59 -9.52
CA CYS A 32 9.56 10.41 -10.34
C CYS A 32 10.22 10.74 -11.67
N ASN A 33 10.44 12.03 -11.98
CA ASN A 33 11.06 12.50 -13.22
C ASN A 33 10.36 11.97 -14.49
N VAL A 34 9.04 12.10 -14.52
CA VAL A 34 8.14 11.65 -15.60
C VAL A 34 7.27 12.82 -16.06
N GLU A 35 6.64 12.67 -17.21
CA GLU A 35 5.55 13.52 -17.70
C GLU A 35 4.26 12.71 -17.60
N ILE A 36 3.20 13.34 -17.07
CA ILE A 36 1.89 12.71 -16.89
C ILE A 36 0.87 13.50 -17.71
N ASP A 37 0.19 12.82 -18.62
CA ASP A 37 -0.96 13.37 -19.33
C ASP A 37 -2.24 12.69 -18.84
N ILE A 38 -3.30 13.49 -18.60
CA ILE A 38 -4.54 13.00 -18.01
C ILE A 38 -5.70 13.40 -18.92
N ASP A 39 -6.29 12.40 -19.54
CA ASP A 39 -7.56 12.59 -20.23
C ASP A 39 -8.71 12.39 -19.24
N SER A 40 -9.35 13.51 -18.89
CA SER A 40 -10.45 13.51 -17.92
C SER A 40 -11.75 12.92 -18.47
N GLU A 41 -11.91 12.82 -19.81
CA GLU A 41 -13.12 12.24 -20.42
C GLU A 41 -13.02 10.72 -20.51
N SER A 42 -11.87 10.19 -20.92
CA SER A 42 -11.66 8.75 -21.02
C SER A 42 -11.21 8.11 -19.69
N GLY A 43 -10.66 8.90 -18.76
CA GLY A 43 -10.04 8.43 -17.53
C GLY A 43 -8.67 7.78 -17.74
N ASP A 44 -8.04 8.02 -18.89
CA ASP A 44 -6.72 7.49 -19.21
C ASP A 44 -5.64 8.43 -18.67
N VAL A 45 -4.71 7.84 -17.92
CA VAL A 45 -3.52 8.53 -17.38
C VAL A 45 -2.30 7.95 -18.06
N GLN A 46 -1.67 8.74 -18.92
CA GLN A 46 -0.48 8.39 -19.66
C GLN A 46 0.75 8.88 -18.91
N VAL A 47 1.68 7.98 -18.66
CA VAL A 47 2.98 8.28 -18.02
C VAL A 47 4.07 8.06 -19.03
N SER A 48 4.87 9.08 -19.30
CA SER A 48 5.99 9.04 -20.25
C SER A 48 7.29 9.51 -19.60
N SER A 49 8.41 8.98 -20.07
CA SER A 49 9.75 9.41 -19.65
C SER A 49 10.73 9.29 -20.80
N GLN A 50 11.65 10.25 -20.92
CA GLN A 50 12.67 10.27 -21.97
C GLN A 50 13.79 9.27 -21.69
N ALA A 51 14.36 8.65 -22.72
CA ALA A 51 15.35 7.59 -22.64
C ALA A 51 16.61 7.91 -21.80
N SER A 52 17.02 9.18 -21.77
CA SER A 52 18.18 9.63 -20.99
C SER A 52 17.98 9.60 -19.47
N ARG A 53 16.75 9.32 -19.00
CA ARG A 53 16.35 9.34 -17.61
C ARG A 53 15.94 7.97 -17.05
N LEU A 54 16.05 6.92 -17.88
CA LEU A 54 15.62 5.55 -17.53
C LEU A 54 16.57 4.79 -16.59
N ASP A 55 17.74 5.36 -16.29
CA ASP A 55 18.73 4.73 -15.40
C ASP A 55 18.27 4.65 -13.92
N LYS A 56 17.14 5.27 -13.61
CA LYS A 56 16.50 5.20 -12.30
C LYS A 56 15.12 4.56 -12.43
N MET A 57 14.75 3.70 -11.49
CA MET A 57 13.44 3.02 -11.44
C MET A 57 12.26 3.96 -11.15
N GLU A 58 12.43 5.26 -11.39
CA GLU A 58 11.46 6.31 -11.06
C GLU A 58 10.15 6.25 -11.85
N PRO A 59 10.14 5.91 -13.18
CA PRO A 59 8.87 5.77 -13.92
C PRO A 59 7.97 4.66 -13.39
N PHE A 60 8.54 3.55 -12.91
CA PHE A 60 7.76 2.47 -12.29
C PHE A 60 7.15 2.89 -10.96
N LYS A 61 7.86 3.72 -10.19
CA LYS A 61 7.32 4.31 -8.95
C LYS A 61 6.13 5.23 -9.22
N ALA A 62 6.19 6.04 -10.29
CA ALA A 62 5.06 6.86 -10.70
C ALA A 62 3.82 6.00 -10.99
N ILE A 63 3.98 4.90 -11.73
CA ILE A 63 2.90 3.97 -12.03
C ILE A 63 2.32 3.34 -10.78
N GLU A 64 3.16 2.90 -9.83
CA GLU A 64 2.69 2.34 -8.56
C GLU A 64 1.90 3.37 -7.75
N ILE A 65 2.36 4.63 -7.67
CA ILE A 65 1.67 5.72 -6.99
C ILE A 65 0.31 6.00 -7.63
N ILE A 66 0.27 6.13 -8.97
CA ILE A 66 -0.97 6.37 -9.71
C ILE A 66 -1.94 5.20 -9.53
N SER A 67 -1.43 3.96 -9.58
CA SER A 67 -2.22 2.75 -9.32
C SER A 67 -2.78 2.75 -7.89
N ALA A 68 -2.00 3.11 -6.89
CA ALA A 68 -2.47 3.22 -5.51
C ALA A 68 -3.58 4.28 -5.37
N ILE A 69 -3.41 5.46 -5.97
CA ILE A 69 -4.43 6.51 -5.98
C ILE A 69 -5.71 6.02 -6.66
N SER A 70 -5.61 5.30 -7.79
CA SER A 70 -6.76 4.70 -8.46
C SER A 70 -7.51 3.68 -7.61
N LYS A 71 -6.85 3.07 -6.63
CA LYS A 71 -7.41 2.10 -5.67
C LYS A 71 -7.80 2.74 -4.32
N GLY A 72 -7.96 4.06 -4.29
CA GLY A 72 -8.56 4.79 -3.18
C GLY A 72 -7.58 5.28 -2.12
N PHE A 73 -6.27 5.16 -2.30
CA PHE A 73 -5.31 5.80 -1.40
C PHE A 73 -5.31 7.33 -1.60
N SER A 74 -5.00 8.05 -0.53
CA SER A 74 -4.67 9.46 -0.63
C SER A 74 -3.23 9.63 -1.18
N PRO A 75 -2.91 10.76 -1.82
CA PRO A 75 -1.56 11.01 -2.33
C PRO A 75 -0.48 10.86 -1.26
N GLU A 76 -0.72 11.37 -0.04
CA GLU A 76 0.24 11.30 1.07
C GLU A 76 0.58 9.85 1.45
N ARG A 77 -0.42 8.96 1.42
CA ARG A 77 -0.21 7.53 1.68
C ARG A 77 0.47 6.84 0.51
N ALA A 78 0.12 7.21 -0.72
CA ALA A 78 0.73 6.65 -1.93
C ALA A 78 2.21 7.03 -2.06
N TYR A 79 2.63 8.20 -1.55
CA TYR A 79 4.04 8.61 -1.55
C TYR A 79 4.96 7.73 -0.68
N ARG A 80 4.43 6.85 0.16
CA ARG A 80 5.24 5.81 0.82
C ARG A 80 5.95 4.91 -0.21
N LEU A 81 5.35 4.71 -1.39
CA LEU A 81 5.92 3.93 -2.50
C LEU A 81 7.18 4.54 -3.12
N LEU A 82 7.48 5.81 -2.88
CA LEU A 82 8.76 6.43 -3.26
C LEU A 82 9.94 5.81 -2.52
N LYS A 83 9.70 5.23 -1.35
CA LYS A 83 10.68 4.52 -0.54
C LYS A 83 10.70 3.04 -0.94
N GLU A 84 10.98 2.17 0.01
CA GLU A 84 11.06 0.71 -0.16
C GLU A 84 9.73 0.00 0.05
N ASP A 85 8.64 0.76 0.31
CA ASP A 85 7.31 0.18 0.49
C ASP A 85 6.76 -0.36 -0.85
N LEU A 86 5.95 -1.39 -0.75
CA LEU A 86 5.33 -2.10 -1.87
C LEU A 86 3.83 -1.82 -1.92
N LEU A 87 3.25 -1.92 -3.12
CA LEU A 87 1.80 -1.94 -3.33
C LEU A 87 1.34 -3.38 -3.58
N ASP A 88 0.37 -3.86 -2.81
CA ASP A 88 -0.31 -5.14 -3.04
C ASP A 88 -1.82 -4.94 -3.11
N LEU A 89 -2.49 -5.72 -3.96
CA LEU A 89 -3.92 -5.63 -4.20
C LEU A 89 -4.59 -6.99 -3.99
N LEU A 90 -5.72 -7.00 -3.29
CA LEU A 90 -6.53 -8.17 -3.04
C LEU A 90 -7.95 -7.95 -3.56
N ASP A 91 -8.44 -8.83 -4.42
CA ASP A 91 -9.83 -8.79 -4.88
C ASP A 91 -10.74 -9.52 -3.89
N ILE A 92 -11.75 -8.82 -3.38
CA ILE A 92 -12.72 -9.38 -2.42
C ILE A 92 -13.64 -10.40 -3.10
N ARG A 93 -13.80 -10.34 -4.42
CA ARG A 93 -14.65 -11.28 -5.18
C ARG A 93 -14.19 -12.73 -5.03
N ASP A 94 -12.91 -12.96 -4.78
CA ASP A 94 -12.36 -14.30 -4.50
C ASP A 94 -13.00 -14.96 -3.26
N TYR A 95 -13.56 -14.14 -2.36
CA TYR A 95 -14.20 -14.62 -1.11
C TYR A 95 -15.72 -14.45 -1.11
N ALA A 96 -16.23 -13.47 -1.83
CA ALA A 96 -17.64 -13.11 -1.85
C ALA A 96 -18.39 -13.70 -3.06
N GLY A 97 -17.62 -14.17 -4.06
CA GLY A 97 -18.17 -14.43 -5.38
C GLY A 97 -18.66 -13.12 -6.04
N LYS A 98 -19.57 -13.24 -7.00
CA LYS A 98 -20.10 -12.08 -7.76
C LYS A 98 -21.27 -11.37 -7.06
N SER A 99 -21.71 -11.82 -5.89
CA SER A 99 -22.85 -11.23 -5.17
C SER A 99 -22.49 -9.85 -4.58
N SER A 100 -23.16 -8.81 -5.05
CA SER A 100 -22.98 -7.43 -4.56
C SER A 100 -23.21 -7.33 -3.05
N ASN A 101 -24.25 -8.01 -2.53
CA ASN A 101 -24.55 -8.00 -1.08
C ASN A 101 -23.43 -8.66 -0.26
N SER A 102 -22.83 -9.74 -0.77
CA SER A 102 -21.71 -10.39 -0.09
C SER A 102 -20.47 -9.52 -0.08
N ILE A 103 -20.15 -8.86 -1.20
CA ILE A 103 -19.06 -7.90 -1.29
C ILE A 103 -19.26 -6.76 -0.29
N GLN A 104 -20.46 -6.16 -0.27
CA GLN A 104 -20.78 -5.07 0.65
C GLN A 104 -20.64 -5.48 2.12
N ARG A 105 -21.10 -6.68 2.46
CA ARG A 105 -20.97 -7.24 3.82
C ARG A 105 -19.50 -7.43 4.22
N ILE A 106 -18.66 -7.98 3.32
CA ILE A 106 -17.23 -8.16 3.59
C ILE A 106 -16.55 -6.79 3.76
N LYS A 107 -16.82 -5.85 2.85
CA LYS A 107 -16.30 -4.47 2.97
C LYS A 107 -16.67 -3.84 4.31
N GLY A 108 -17.95 -3.94 4.71
CA GLY A 108 -18.42 -3.42 6.00
C GLY A 108 -17.66 -4.03 7.18
N ARG A 109 -17.35 -5.33 7.14
CA ARG A 109 -16.57 -6.01 8.17
C ARG A 109 -15.10 -5.56 8.19
N ILE A 110 -14.48 -5.38 7.02
CA ILE A 110 -13.08 -4.91 6.89
C ILE A 110 -12.96 -3.48 7.42
N ILE A 111 -13.87 -2.60 7.02
CA ILE A 111 -13.86 -1.19 7.45
C ILE A 111 -14.21 -1.09 8.94
N GLY A 112 -15.26 -1.80 9.36
CA GLY A 112 -15.78 -1.75 10.71
C GLY A 112 -16.56 -0.46 11.01
N LYS A 113 -17.11 -0.36 12.24
CA LYS A 113 -17.85 0.82 12.68
C LYS A 113 -16.92 2.04 12.70
N ALA A 114 -17.28 3.08 11.99
CA ALA A 114 -16.48 4.32 11.86
C ALA A 114 -15.01 4.07 11.40
N GLY A 115 -14.76 3.02 10.65
CA GLY A 115 -13.39 2.69 10.18
C GLY A 115 -12.48 2.03 11.22
N ASN A 116 -12.99 1.70 12.41
CA ASN A 116 -12.16 1.23 13.52
C ASN A 116 -11.43 -0.08 13.22
N THR A 117 -12.07 -1.06 12.55
CA THR A 117 -11.41 -2.33 12.24
C THR A 117 -10.21 -2.12 11.33
N ARG A 118 -10.39 -1.36 10.23
CA ARG A 118 -9.31 -1.01 9.33
C ARG A 118 -8.16 -0.30 10.06
N LYS A 119 -8.49 0.73 10.85
CA LYS A 119 -7.49 1.48 11.62
C LYS A 119 -6.72 0.59 12.60
N THR A 120 -7.41 -0.31 13.32
CA THR A 120 -6.75 -1.25 14.23
C THR A 120 -5.77 -2.17 13.49
N ILE A 121 -6.14 -2.64 12.28
CA ILE A 121 -5.23 -3.46 11.47
C ILE A 121 -4.02 -2.63 11.04
N GLU A 122 -4.23 -1.40 10.54
CA GLU A 122 -3.15 -0.47 10.16
C GLU A 122 -2.21 -0.21 11.35
N ASP A 123 -2.74 0.08 12.54
CA ASP A 123 -1.97 0.38 13.76
C ASP A 123 -1.15 -0.83 14.26
N LEU A 124 -1.66 -2.05 14.08
CA LEU A 124 -0.99 -3.28 14.52
C LEU A 124 0.03 -3.80 13.52
N THR A 125 -0.14 -3.53 12.23
CA THR A 125 0.74 -4.04 11.16
C THR A 125 1.74 -3.02 10.66
N GLY A 126 1.40 -1.71 10.66
CA GLY A 126 2.16 -0.64 10.01
C GLY A 126 1.78 -0.42 8.54
N ALA A 127 1.08 -1.38 7.90
CA ALA A 127 0.61 -1.23 6.53
C ALA A 127 -0.52 -0.20 6.44
N SER A 128 -0.55 0.61 5.39
CA SER A 128 -1.70 1.43 5.03
C SER A 128 -2.69 0.59 4.23
N ILE A 129 -4.00 0.72 4.51
CA ILE A 129 -5.04 -0.08 3.88
C ILE A 129 -6.07 0.85 3.19
N SER A 130 -6.42 0.54 1.96
CA SER A 130 -7.53 1.15 1.24
C SER A 130 -8.57 0.10 0.84
N VAL A 131 -9.86 0.44 0.93
CA VAL A 131 -10.96 -0.41 0.49
C VAL A 131 -11.77 0.36 -0.55
N TYR A 132 -11.56 0.03 -1.82
CA TYR A 132 -12.17 0.73 -2.93
C TYR A 132 -12.79 -0.27 -3.94
N GLY A 133 -14.02 0.00 -4.39
CA GLY A 133 -14.74 -0.92 -5.27
C GLY A 133 -14.83 -2.33 -4.67
N HIS A 134 -14.24 -3.30 -5.33
CA HIS A 134 -14.10 -4.69 -4.88
C HIS A 134 -12.65 -5.06 -4.52
N THR A 135 -11.77 -4.06 -4.40
CA THR A 135 -10.35 -4.25 -4.14
C THR A 135 -9.98 -3.71 -2.76
N VAL A 136 -9.14 -4.45 -2.06
CA VAL A 136 -8.41 -3.96 -0.88
C VAL A 136 -6.95 -3.78 -1.28
N GLY A 137 -6.45 -2.56 -1.15
CA GLY A 137 -5.05 -2.22 -1.39
C GLY A 137 -4.28 -2.16 -0.08
N PHE A 138 -2.99 -2.49 -0.15
CA PHE A 138 -2.04 -2.44 0.94
C PHE A 138 -0.78 -1.71 0.49
N ILE A 139 -0.26 -0.81 1.33
CA ILE A 139 1.04 -0.16 1.14
C ILE A 139 1.85 -0.35 2.41
N GLY A 140 3.06 -0.87 2.28
CA GLY A 140 3.98 -1.10 3.40
C GLY A 140 5.16 -1.98 3.01
N SER A 141 5.96 -2.38 3.99
CA SER A 141 6.99 -3.39 3.80
C SER A 141 6.37 -4.77 3.50
N PHE A 142 7.16 -5.69 2.96
CA PHE A 142 6.70 -7.05 2.65
C PHE A 142 6.04 -7.73 3.87
N GLU A 143 6.64 -7.62 5.05
CA GLU A 143 6.11 -8.25 6.27
C GLU A 143 4.83 -7.57 6.76
N GLU A 144 4.75 -6.25 6.71
CA GLU A 144 3.55 -5.49 7.07
C GLU A 144 2.37 -5.89 6.18
N ILE A 145 2.58 -5.94 4.88
CA ILE A 145 1.57 -6.35 3.88
C ILE A 145 1.16 -7.81 4.12
N ARG A 146 2.11 -8.72 4.32
CA ARG A 146 1.83 -10.14 4.54
C ARG A 146 0.87 -10.35 5.72
N ILE A 147 1.14 -9.69 6.85
CA ILE A 147 0.33 -9.81 8.05
C ILE A 147 -1.04 -9.12 7.87
N ALA A 148 -1.07 -7.92 7.27
CA ALA A 148 -2.31 -7.20 7.00
C ALA A 148 -3.21 -7.99 6.04
N ARG A 149 -2.64 -8.55 4.98
CA ARG A 149 -3.35 -9.38 4.00
C ARG A 149 -3.97 -10.63 4.64
N GLU A 150 -3.24 -11.30 5.55
CA GLU A 150 -3.77 -12.45 6.28
C GLU A 150 -4.96 -12.06 7.17
N ALA A 151 -4.88 -10.92 7.87
CA ALA A 151 -6.00 -10.40 8.65
C ALA A 151 -7.23 -10.15 7.79
N ILE A 152 -7.07 -9.53 6.62
CA ILE A 152 -8.18 -9.29 5.67
C ILE A 152 -8.77 -10.59 5.14
N LYS A 153 -7.92 -11.58 4.81
CA LYS A 153 -8.38 -12.92 4.38
C LYS A 153 -9.20 -13.60 5.48
N MET A 154 -8.76 -13.54 6.73
CA MET A 154 -9.52 -14.11 7.86
C MET A 154 -10.90 -13.44 8.01
N ILE A 155 -10.97 -12.10 7.94
CA ILE A 155 -12.24 -11.35 7.99
C ILE A 155 -13.14 -11.77 6.83
N SER A 156 -12.59 -11.86 5.63
CA SER A 156 -13.33 -12.21 4.41
C SER A 156 -13.91 -13.63 4.46
N LYS A 157 -13.17 -14.56 5.08
CA LYS A 157 -13.62 -15.96 5.32
C LYS A 157 -14.60 -16.10 6.49
N GLY A 158 -14.92 -15.01 7.21
CA GLY A 158 -15.91 -15.03 8.27
C GLY A 158 -15.38 -15.12 9.70
N SER A 159 -14.05 -15.10 9.91
CA SER A 159 -13.45 -15.10 11.25
C SER A 159 -13.92 -13.91 12.10
N SER A 160 -14.05 -14.10 13.41
CA SER A 160 -14.40 -13.01 14.32
C SER A 160 -13.27 -11.98 14.39
N HIS A 161 -13.61 -10.70 14.57
CA HIS A 161 -12.61 -9.63 14.76
C HIS A 161 -11.67 -9.91 15.94
N LYS A 162 -12.19 -10.52 17.03
CA LYS A 162 -11.38 -10.93 18.18
C LYS A 162 -10.24 -11.87 17.79
N ASN A 163 -10.53 -12.89 16.99
CA ASN A 163 -9.52 -13.84 16.53
C ASN A 163 -8.47 -13.18 15.64
N VAL A 164 -8.91 -12.26 14.76
CA VAL A 164 -8.01 -11.48 13.90
C VAL A 164 -7.09 -10.60 14.74
N TYR A 165 -7.62 -9.88 15.72
CA TYR A 165 -6.80 -9.04 16.61
C TYR A 165 -5.82 -9.85 17.46
N ASN A 166 -6.22 -11.02 17.95
CA ASN A 166 -5.31 -11.92 18.65
C ASN A 166 -4.13 -12.37 17.76
N MET A 167 -4.42 -12.73 16.51
CA MET A 167 -3.38 -13.07 15.53
C MET A 167 -2.44 -11.89 15.28
N LEU A 168 -2.96 -10.69 15.05
CA LEU A 168 -2.17 -9.49 14.82
C LEU A 168 -1.28 -9.13 16.01
N GLN A 169 -1.81 -9.23 17.24
CA GLN A 169 -1.04 -8.98 18.45
C GLN A 169 0.08 -10.03 18.66
N ALA A 170 -0.19 -11.29 18.31
CA ALA A 170 0.83 -12.34 18.35
C ALA A 170 1.93 -12.08 17.34
N ALA A 171 1.59 -11.71 16.10
CA ALA A 171 2.55 -11.36 15.05
C ALA A 171 3.42 -10.15 15.47
N ARG A 172 2.81 -9.10 16.03
CA ARG A 172 3.54 -7.92 16.52
C ARG A 172 4.51 -8.25 17.65
N ARG A 173 4.10 -9.13 18.60
CA ARG A 173 4.99 -9.59 19.69
C ARG A 173 6.18 -10.37 19.12
N ARG A 174 5.96 -11.27 18.15
CA ARG A 174 7.02 -12.05 17.50
C ARG A 174 8.02 -11.13 16.81
N ALA A 175 7.56 -10.19 15.97
CA ALA A 175 8.42 -9.25 15.27
C ALA A 175 9.26 -8.39 16.23
N LYS A 176 8.67 -7.96 17.38
CA LYS A 176 9.41 -7.25 18.42
C LYS A 176 10.50 -8.11 19.05
N PHE A 177 10.21 -9.37 19.33
CA PHE A 177 11.16 -10.31 19.92
C PHE A 177 12.33 -10.63 18.98
N GLU A 178 12.05 -10.91 17.70
CA GLU A 178 13.05 -11.14 16.67
C GLU A 178 13.98 -9.92 16.50
N LYS A 179 13.41 -8.71 16.50
CA LYS A 179 14.21 -7.48 16.45
C LYS A 179 15.12 -7.31 17.66
N MET A 180 14.67 -7.66 18.86
CA MET A 180 15.52 -7.62 20.08
C MET A 180 16.67 -8.61 20.01
N GLN A 181 16.44 -9.84 19.54
CA GLN A 181 17.51 -10.85 19.39
C GLN A 181 18.59 -10.41 18.40
N LEU A 182 18.21 -9.76 17.28
CA LEU A 182 19.18 -9.24 16.33
C LEU A 182 20.09 -8.17 16.96
N TRP A 183 19.54 -7.31 17.81
CA TRP A 183 20.31 -6.29 18.52
C TRP A 183 21.28 -6.87 19.57
N GLU A 184 20.92 -7.98 20.22
CA GLU A 184 21.80 -8.66 21.19
C GLU A 184 23.01 -9.32 20.50
N HIS A 185 22.85 -9.76 19.23
CA HIS A 185 23.95 -10.34 18.45
C HIS A 185 24.89 -9.28 17.83
N GLU A 186 24.45 -8.05 17.66
CA GLU A 186 25.25 -6.93 17.13
C GLU A 186 25.94 -6.11 18.24
N GLY A 187 25.83 -6.48 19.52
CA GLY A 187 26.50 -5.84 20.64
C GLY A 187 28.01 -5.87 20.48
N PRO A 188 28.77 -4.84 21.00
CA PRO A 188 30.22 -4.76 20.84
C PRO A 188 30.86 -6.00 21.44
N GLN A 189 31.63 -6.72 20.62
CA GLN A 189 32.51 -7.81 21.08
C GLN A 189 33.43 -7.29 22.19
N PRO A 190 33.56 -7.97 23.32
CA PRO A 190 34.51 -7.56 24.35
C PRO A 190 35.90 -7.55 23.72
N SER A 191 36.50 -6.35 23.67
CA SER A 191 37.89 -6.18 23.25
C SER A 191 38.76 -7.06 24.15
N ASN A 192 39.39 -8.10 23.59
CA ASN A 192 40.48 -8.83 24.23
C ASN A 192 41.61 -7.82 24.50
N ARG A 193 41.60 -7.21 25.67
CA ARG A 193 42.82 -6.62 26.23
C ARG A 193 43.71 -7.77 26.68
N THR A 194 44.63 -8.18 25.82
CA THR A 194 45.83 -8.85 26.22
C THR A 194 46.75 -7.78 26.82
N ASP A 195 46.74 -7.67 28.16
CA ASP A 195 47.76 -6.97 28.89
C ASP A 195 49.05 -7.78 28.83
N PHE A 196 50.11 -7.18 28.29
CA PHE A 196 51.50 -7.50 28.54
C PHE A 196 52.15 -6.36 29.29
#